data_1d6c4ee37655cbef5337d7689321bd5d
#
_entry.id   1d6c4ee37655cbef5337d7689321bd5d
#
_cell.length_a   1.000
_cell.length_b   1.000
_cell.length_c   1.000
_cell.angle_alpha   90.00
_cell.angle_beta   90.00
_cell.angle_gamma   90.00
#
_symmetry.space_group_name_H-M   'P 1'
#
loop_
_entity.id
_entity.type
_entity.pdbx_description
1 polymer ?
#
loop_
_entity_poly.entity_id
_entity_poly.type
_entity_poly.pdbx_seq_one_letter_code
_entity_poly.pdbx_strand_id
1 'polypeptide(L)'
;MTDQSSPLILVVDDYQDAREMYAEYLQFSGFRVAEARNGNEAVAQAFSLRPDLILMDLSLPGMDGWEATRLLKADDRTKHIPVVALTGHALAGASEGAKRAGCDSFVTKPCLPDDLVIEVRRMLSAVKKS
;
A
#
# COMPACT_ATOMS: atom_id res chain seq x y z
N MET A 1 12.28 -15.06 -12.12
CA MET A 1 10.94 -15.00 -12.70
C MET A 1 9.90 -15.05 -11.60
N THR A 2 8.93 -14.14 -11.64
CA THR A 2 7.94 -14.06 -10.58
C THR A 2 6.86 -15.12 -10.80
N ASP A 3 6.64 -15.95 -9.78
CA ASP A 3 5.60 -16.96 -9.80
C ASP A 3 4.23 -16.31 -9.63
N GLN A 4 3.21 -16.84 -10.31
CA GLN A 4 1.84 -16.34 -10.16
C GLN A 4 1.31 -16.50 -8.72
N SER A 5 1.90 -17.40 -7.95
CA SER A 5 1.55 -17.56 -6.54
C SER A 5 2.18 -16.51 -5.64
N SER A 6 3.13 -15.74 -6.16
CA SER A 6 3.76 -14.67 -5.38
C SER A 6 2.75 -13.58 -5.06
N PRO A 7 2.80 -13.00 -3.85
CA PRO A 7 1.86 -11.92 -3.51
C PRO A 7 1.97 -10.75 -4.46
N LEU A 8 0.81 -10.16 -4.76
CA LEU A 8 0.74 -8.96 -5.60
C LEU A 8 0.62 -7.74 -4.70
N ILE A 9 1.55 -6.82 -4.86
CA ILE A 9 1.58 -5.57 -4.09
C ILE A 9 1.21 -4.42 -5.01
N LEU A 10 0.21 -3.64 -4.63
CA LEU A 10 -0.15 -2.42 -5.35
C LEU A 10 0.58 -1.25 -4.70
N VAL A 11 1.44 -0.58 -5.45
CA VAL A 11 2.20 0.58 -4.96
C VAL A 11 1.53 1.85 -5.48
N VAL A 12 1.07 2.70 -4.57
CA VAL A 12 0.38 3.94 -4.91
C VAL A 12 1.21 5.13 -4.44
N ASP A 13 1.74 5.89 -5.38
CA ASP A 13 2.55 7.08 -5.12
C ASP A 13 2.50 7.96 -6.36
N ASP A 14 2.25 9.26 -6.18
CA ASP A 14 2.18 10.20 -7.32
C ASP A 14 3.57 10.60 -7.83
N TYR A 15 4.61 10.40 -7.03
CA TYR A 15 5.98 10.71 -7.43
C TYR A 15 6.58 9.49 -8.13
N GLN A 16 6.79 9.61 -9.43
CA GLN A 16 7.19 8.49 -10.28
C GLN A 16 8.48 7.81 -9.81
N ASP A 17 9.49 8.60 -9.46
CA ASP A 17 10.78 8.04 -9.06
C ASP A 17 10.66 7.18 -7.79
N ALA A 18 9.90 7.66 -6.82
CA ALA A 18 9.68 6.91 -5.58
C ALA A 18 8.87 5.64 -5.86
N ARG A 19 7.81 5.77 -6.65
CA ARG A 19 6.95 4.64 -7.00
C ARG A 19 7.74 3.54 -7.70
N GLU A 20 8.56 3.93 -8.68
CA GLU A 20 9.39 2.97 -9.42
C GLU A 20 10.43 2.31 -8.53
N MET A 21 11.03 3.08 -7.62
CA MET A 21 12.03 2.56 -6.69
C MET A 21 11.41 1.49 -5.79
N TYR A 22 10.25 1.76 -5.21
CA TYR A 22 9.57 0.79 -4.37
C TYR A 22 9.16 -0.45 -5.17
N ALA A 23 8.67 -0.24 -6.40
CA ALA A 23 8.26 -1.34 -7.26
C ALA A 23 9.44 -2.25 -7.59
N GLU A 24 10.57 -1.68 -7.99
CA GLU A 24 11.76 -2.45 -8.32
C GLU A 24 12.25 -3.27 -7.13
N TYR A 25 12.29 -2.63 -5.96
CA TYR A 25 12.79 -3.30 -4.77
C TYR A 25 11.89 -4.45 -4.35
N LEU A 26 10.59 -4.26 -4.43
CA LEU A 26 9.64 -5.31 -4.11
C LEU A 26 9.72 -6.46 -5.10
N GLN A 27 9.86 -6.16 -6.39
CA GLN A 27 10.03 -7.18 -7.41
C GLN A 27 11.31 -7.99 -7.18
N PHE A 28 12.39 -7.30 -6.83
CA PHE A 28 13.65 -7.94 -6.49
C PHE A 28 13.50 -8.88 -5.29
N SER A 29 12.60 -8.53 -4.37
CA SER A 29 12.35 -9.32 -3.17
C SER A 29 11.36 -10.47 -3.38
N GLY A 30 10.91 -10.67 -4.62
CA GLY A 30 10.06 -11.81 -4.97
C GLY A 30 8.58 -11.52 -5.07
N PHE A 31 8.16 -10.25 -4.97
CA PHE A 31 6.75 -9.90 -5.10
C PHE A 31 6.40 -9.52 -6.53
N ARG A 32 5.13 -9.73 -6.88
CA ARG A 32 4.57 -9.12 -8.09
C ARG A 32 4.11 -7.72 -7.71
N VAL A 33 4.21 -6.76 -8.62
CA VAL A 33 3.89 -5.37 -8.33
C VAL A 33 3.01 -4.77 -9.42
N ALA A 34 1.99 -4.03 -8.99
CA ALA A 34 1.23 -3.12 -9.86
C ALA A 34 1.42 -1.71 -9.31
N GLU A 35 1.25 -0.70 -10.13
CA GLU A 35 1.49 0.68 -9.75
C GLU A 35 0.26 1.54 -10.03
N ALA A 36 0.00 2.50 -9.15
CA ALA A 36 -1.04 3.51 -9.34
C ALA A 36 -0.46 4.87 -8.97
N ARG A 37 -0.88 5.90 -9.70
CA ARG A 37 -0.33 7.25 -9.54
C ARG A 37 -1.18 8.15 -8.65
N ASN A 38 -2.40 7.74 -8.35
CA ASN A 38 -3.33 8.56 -7.56
C ASN A 38 -4.38 7.65 -6.93
N GLY A 39 -5.24 8.26 -6.11
CA GLY A 39 -6.27 7.53 -5.39
C GLY A 39 -7.31 6.88 -6.29
N ASN A 40 -7.69 7.55 -7.38
CA ASN A 40 -8.66 6.99 -8.31
C ASN A 40 -8.13 5.73 -8.99
N GLU A 41 -6.89 5.77 -9.44
CA GLU A 41 -6.25 4.59 -10.03
C GLU A 41 -6.10 3.48 -9.01
N ALA A 42 -5.75 3.84 -7.76
CA ALA A 42 -5.60 2.86 -6.71
C ALA A 42 -6.90 2.09 -6.46
N VAL A 43 -8.01 2.80 -6.37
CA VAL A 43 -9.32 2.17 -6.15
C VAL A 43 -9.68 1.29 -7.33
N ALA A 44 -9.53 1.80 -8.56
CA ALA A 44 -9.87 1.03 -9.77
C ALA A 44 -9.03 -0.25 -9.87
N GLN A 45 -7.72 -0.14 -9.63
CA GLN A 45 -6.84 -1.29 -9.73
C GLN A 45 -7.07 -2.29 -8.60
N ALA A 46 -7.40 -1.81 -7.41
CA ALA A 46 -7.70 -2.72 -6.31
C ALA A 46 -8.94 -3.58 -6.61
N PHE A 47 -9.97 -2.98 -7.20
CA PHE A 47 -11.16 -3.74 -7.61
C PHE A 47 -10.86 -4.72 -8.74
N SER A 48 -10.01 -4.31 -9.68
CA SER A 48 -9.68 -5.11 -10.85
C SER A 48 -8.71 -6.23 -10.55
N LEU A 49 -7.64 -5.94 -9.80
CA LEU A 49 -6.53 -6.86 -9.59
C LEU A 49 -6.60 -7.63 -8.29
N ARG A 50 -7.33 -7.11 -7.30
CA ARG A 50 -7.43 -7.73 -5.97
C ARG A 50 -6.05 -8.03 -5.40
N PRO A 51 -5.19 -7.01 -5.19
CA PRO A 51 -3.85 -7.26 -4.67
C PRO A 51 -3.89 -7.84 -3.26
N ASP A 52 -2.79 -8.45 -2.87
CA ASP A 52 -2.65 -9.03 -1.52
C ASP A 52 -2.34 -7.98 -0.48
N LEU A 53 -1.79 -6.83 -0.91
CA LEU A 53 -1.46 -5.72 -0.01
C LEU A 53 -1.34 -4.45 -0.84
N ILE A 54 -1.68 -3.32 -0.23
CA ILE A 54 -1.58 -2.01 -0.87
C ILE A 54 -0.63 -1.13 -0.06
N LEU A 55 0.39 -0.56 -0.73
CA LEU A 55 1.23 0.50 -0.16
C LEU A 55 0.62 1.81 -0.63
N MET A 56 0.07 2.59 0.29
CA MET A 56 -0.70 3.77 -0.03
C MET A 56 -0.02 5.03 0.47
N ASP A 57 0.45 5.87 -0.46
CA ASP A 57 0.93 7.20 -0.10
C ASP A 57 -0.28 8.03 0.35
N LEU A 58 -0.17 8.66 1.50
CA LEU A 58 -1.26 9.47 2.04
C LEU A 58 -1.32 10.88 1.43
N SER A 59 -0.24 11.33 0.78
CA SER A 59 -0.13 12.70 0.25
C SER A 59 -0.43 12.76 -1.24
N LEU A 60 -1.48 12.09 -1.70
CA LEU A 60 -1.84 12.06 -3.11
C LEU A 60 -2.66 13.28 -3.51
N PRO A 61 -2.52 13.76 -4.78
CA PRO A 61 -3.37 14.84 -5.26
C PRO A 61 -4.78 14.32 -5.59
N GLY A 62 -5.76 15.22 -5.55
CA GLY A 62 -7.15 14.86 -5.82
C GLY A 62 -7.72 13.98 -4.73
N MET A 63 -8.13 12.76 -5.09
CA MET A 63 -8.53 11.77 -4.09
C MET A 63 -7.27 11.29 -3.40
N ASP A 64 -7.07 11.70 -2.14
CA ASP A 64 -5.87 11.36 -1.40
C ASP A 64 -5.91 9.92 -0.88
N GLY A 65 -4.79 9.49 -0.30
CA GLY A 65 -4.68 8.12 0.19
C GLY A 65 -5.64 7.78 1.33
N TRP A 66 -6.03 8.78 2.13
CA TRP A 66 -6.99 8.58 3.21
C TRP A 66 -8.36 8.21 2.66
N GLU A 67 -8.82 9.00 1.68
CA GLU A 67 -10.12 8.76 1.07
C GLU A 67 -10.15 7.46 0.30
N ALA A 68 -9.10 7.18 -0.48
CA ALA A 68 -8.98 5.92 -1.20
C ALA A 68 -9.05 4.74 -0.23
N THR A 69 -8.35 4.82 0.90
CA THR A 69 -8.36 3.76 1.91
C THR A 69 -9.77 3.57 2.48
N ARG A 70 -10.47 4.67 2.78
CA ARG A 70 -11.84 4.56 3.31
C ARG A 70 -12.76 3.84 2.33
N LEU A 71 -12.64 4.18 1.04
CA LEU A 71 -13.46 3.54 0.01
C LEU A 71 -13.17 2.05 -0.09
N LEU A 72 -11.88 1.68 -0.05
CA LEU A 72 -11.49 0.28 -0.13
C LEU A 72 -11.95 -0.51 1.09
N LYS A 73 -11.88 0.09 2.27
CA LYS A 73 -12.29 -0.59 3.51
C LYS A 73 -13.81 -0.64 3.67
N ALA A 74 -14.54 0.17 2.93
CA ALA A 74 -16.00 0.16 2.97
C ALA A 74 -16.61 -0.86 2.01
N ASP A 75 -15.83 -1.43 1.09
CA ASP A 75 -16.35 -2.37 0.08
C ASP A 75 -15.97 -3.80 0.46
N ASP A 76 -16.96 -4.70 0.45
CA ASP A 76 -16.74 -6.10 0.84
C ASP A 76 -15.70 -6.81 -0.02
N ARG A 77 -15.52 -6.36 -1.27
CA ARG A 77 -14.56 -6.99 -2.18
C ARG A 77 -13.11 -6.65 -1.86
N THR A 78 -12.87 -5.53 -1.16
CA THR A 78 -11.51 -5.03 -0.94
C THR A 78 -11.19 -4.78 0.53
N LYS A 79 -12.18 -4.80 1.42
CA LYS A 79 -11.96 -4.44 2.83
C LYS A 79 -10.94 -5.33 3.54
N HIS A 80 -10.77 -6.56 3.07
CA HIS A 80 -9.84 -7.51 3.68
C HIS A 80 -8.37 -7.28 3.25
N ILE A 81 -8.15 -6.46 2.21
CA ILE A 81 -6.80 -6.21 1.72
C ILE A 81 -6.08 -5.30 2.70
N PRO A 82 -4.92 -5.73 3.25
CA PRO A 82 -4.17 -4.86 4.17
C PRO A 82 -3.64 -3.63 3.43
N VAL A 83 -3.76 -2.47 4.07
CA VAL A 83 -3.26 -1.20 3.55
C VAL A 83 -2.17 -0.70 4.48
N VAL A 84 -0.97 -0.55 3.94
CA VAL A 84 0.17 0.04 4.65
C VAL A 84 0.33 1.47 4.15
N ALA A 85 0.09 2.43 5.02
CA ALA A 85 0.20 3.84 4.66
C ALA A 85 1.66 4.28 4.61
N LEU A 86 2.00 5.05 3.57
CA LEU A 86 3.29 5.72 3.49
C LEU A 86 3.04 7.18 3.87
N THR A 87 3.69 7.65 4.92
CA THR A 87 3.47 9.00 5.43
C THR A 87 4.78 9.76 5.54
N GLY A 88 4.77 11.04 5.17
CA GLY A 88 5.94 11.90 5.27
C GLY A 88 6.20 12.40 6.66
N HIS A 89 5.28 12.21 7.59
CA HIS A 89 5.41 12.73 8.94
C HIS A 89 5.03 11.67 9.97
N ALA A 90 5.89 11.48 10.96
CA ALA A 90 5.65 10.56 12.06
C ALA A 90 4.88 11.24 13.21
N LEU A 91 4.11 12.29 12.89
CA LEU A 91 3.33 12.99 13.90
C LEU A 91 2.14 12.14 14.35
N ALA A 92 1.81 12.22 15.62
CA ALA A 92 0.71 11.45 16.20
C ALA A 92 -0.61 11.65 15.45
N GLY A 93 -0.88 12.88 15.01
CA GLY A 93 -2.09 13.17 14.26
C GLY A 93 -2.18 12.43 12.93
N ALA A 94 -1.06 12.28 12.22
CA ALA A 94 -1.02 11.54 10.97
C ALA A 94 -1.29 10.06 11.22
N SER A 95 -0.67 9.48 12.24
CA SER A 95 -0.88 8.08 12.60
C SER A 95 -2.34 7.81 12.97
N GLU A 96 -2.95 8.69 13.75
CA GLU A 96 -4.35 8.55 14.14
C GLU A 96 -5.28 8.66 12.95
N GLY A 97 -4.98 9.59 12.03
CA GLY A 97 -5.76 9.75 10.81
C GLY A 97 -5.70 8.50 9.95
N ALA A 98 -4.52 7.91 9.81
CA ALA A 98 -4.34 6.67 9.05
C ALA A 98 -5.17 5.55 9.65
N LYS A 99 -5.17 5.41 10.98
CA LYS A 99 -5.98 4.40 11.66
C LYS A 99 -7.47 4.63 11.43
N ARG A 100 -7.91 5.88 11.52
CA ARG A 100 -9.33 6.22 11.31
C ARG A 100 -9.77 5.94 9.88
N ALA A 101 -8.88 6.09 8.92
CA ALA A 101 -9.18 5.77 7.53
C ALA A 101 -9.22 4.25 7.28
N GLY A 102 -8.68 3.46 8.21
CA GLY A 102 -8.69 2.01 8.10
C GLY A 102 -7.38 1.40 7.66
N CYS A 103 -6.28 2.16 7.71
CA CYS A 103 -4.96 1.61 7.39
C CYS A 103 -4.56 0.60 8.46
N ASP A 104 -3.99 -0.51 8.01
CA ASP A 104 -3.61 -1.60 8.91
C ASP A 104 -2.23 -1.37 9.52
N SER A 105 -1.39 -0.60 8.84
CA SER A 105 -0.07 -0.26 9.32
C SER A 105 0.39 1.01 8.63
N PHE A 106 1.54 1.55 9.04
CA PHE A 106 2.12 2.70 8.36
C PHE A 106 3.63 2.66 8.43
N VAL A 107 4.28 3.27 7.42
CA VAL A 107 5.72 3.40 7.33
C VAL A 107 6.01 4.87 7.06
N THR A 108 6.96 5.43 7.81
CA THR A 108 7.33 6.84 7.69
C THR A 108 8.35 7.03 6.57
N LYS A 109 8.13 8.00 5.70
CA LYS A 109 9.11 8.39 4.68
C LYS A 109 10.11 9.37 5.29
N PRO A 110 11.35 9.35 4.83
CA PRO A 110 11.94 8.36 3.95
C PRO A 110 12.15 7.04 4.68
N CYS A 111 11.91 5.94 4.01
CA CYS A 111 12.16 4.62 4.59
C CYS A 111 13.17 3.89 3.73
N LEU A 112 13.98 3.07 4.39
CA LEU A 112 14.91 2.21 3.66
C LEU A 112 14.12 1.10 2.98
N PRO A 113 14.53 0.69 1.76
CA PRO A 113 13.82 -0.40 1.07
C PRO A 113 13.73 -1.67 1.89
N ASP A 114 14.77 -2.00 2.67
CA ASP A 114 14.75 -3.18 3.52
C ASP A 114 13.62 -3.10 4.55
N ASP A 115 13.45 -1.93 5.17
CA ASP A 115 12.41 -1.73 6.18
C ASP A 115 11.02 -1.88 5.57
N LEU A 116 10.85 -1.39 4.35
CA LEU A 116 9.58 -1.52 3.63
C LEU A 116 9.25 -2.99 3.38
N VAL A 117 10.22 -3.75 2.90
CA VAL A 117 10.03 -5.18 2.62
C VAL A 117 9.69 -5.95 3.89
N ILE A 118 10.36 -5.63 4.99
CA ILE A 118 10.10 -6.26 6.29
C ILE A 118 8.65 -6.02 6.69
N GLU A 119 8.17 -4.78 6.59
CA GLU A 119 6.81 -4.47 6.98
C GLU A 119 5.78 -5.15 6.06
N VAL A 120 6.03 -5.19 4.75
CA VAL A 120 5.15 -5.88 3.81
C VAL A 120 5.05 -7.36 4.19
N ARG A 121 6.18 -8.01 4.44
CA ARG A 121 6.17 -9.43 4.82
C ARG A 121 5.46 -9.67 6.14
N ARG A 122 5.65 -8.77 7.11
CA ARG A 122 5.00 -8.86 8.41
C ARG A 122 3.47 -8.82 8.25
N MET A 123 2.99 -7.88 7.44
CA MET A 123 1.55 -7.71 7.24
C MET A 123 0.94 -8.88 6.48
N LEU A 124 1.63 -9.39 5.47
CA LEU A 124 1.14 -10.55 4.72
C LEU A 124 1.06 -11.79 5.61
N SER A 125 2.03 -11.97 6.50
CA SER A 125 2.02 -13.10 7.44
C SER A 125 0.89 -12.97 8.44
N ALA A 126 0.59 -11.76 8.91
CA ALA A 126 -0.50 -11.53 9.84
C ALA A 126 -1.85 -11.90 9.23
N VAL A 127 -2.06 -11.55 7.96
CA VAL A 127 -3.31 -11.89 7.25
C VAL A 127 -3.46 -13.41 7.12
N LYS A 128 -2.37 -14.09 6.80
CA LYS A 128 -2.42 -15.55 6.62
C LYS A 128 -2.72 -16.31 7.91
N LYS A 129 -2.46 -15.70 9.05
CA LYS A 129 -2.68 -16.35 10.35
C LYS A 129 -4.09 -16.16 10.89
N SER A 130 -4.86 -15.29 10.27
CA SER A 130 -6.20 -14.98 10.77
C SER A 130 -7.29 -15.91 10.22
#